data_e575499c35cffd940ed2c377c5e49ce8
#
_entry.id   e575499c35cffd940ed2c377c5e49ce8
#
_cell.length_a   1.000
_cell.length_b   1.000
_cell.length_c   1.000
_cell.angle_alpha   90.00
_cell.angle_beta   90.00
_cell.angle_gamma   90.00
#
_symmetry.space_group_name_H-M   'P 1'
#
loop_
_entity.id
_entity.type
_entity.pdbx_description
1 polymer ?
#
loop_
_entity_poly.entity_id
_entity_poly.type
_entity_poly.pdbx_seq_one_letter_code
_entity_poly.pdbx_strand_id
1 'polypeptide(L)'
;MQFPIVWVYWVISLTIVTYASAYIVKHYREHGFAALTAFYTIYLGAAQILASRAVIFDLGFYQFYAPAAVFIYPFIAQAIDMINEVYGRKSAHMAIIIAFVTQVLLVTFIAMVNSLSPAPFFPYEEAWQRLFGLSIRITGASWAAFLICSNLDAYVFSKLKKLFIHKENSMKIDPTLNPFIWLRSSVSDAIDLTLDSIIFVTLAFYGVMPVVPLIIGQIVSKNVIGFLDNPWFVWYKRMLAKGGKKA
;
A
#
# COMPACT_ATOMS: atom_id res chain seq x y z
N MET A 1 8.88 6.11 28.12
CA MET A 1 8.57 5.39 26.86
C MET A 1 7.13 5.78 26.46
N GLN A 2 6.97 6.78 25.62
CA GLN A 2 5.64 7.09 25.08
C GLN A 2 5.42 6.11 23.94
N PHE A 3 4.52 5.16 24.13
CA PHE A 3 3.99 4.35 23.03
C PHE A 3 3.43 5.38 22.02
N PRO A 4 3.99 5.51 20.83
CA PRO A 4 3.63 6.64 19.98
C PRO A 4 2.15 6.51 19.66
N ILE A 5 1.36 7.49 20.03
CA ILE A 5 -0.10 7.57 19.77
C ILE A 5 -0.42 7.31 18.29
N VAL A 6 0.56 7.50 17.42
CA VAL A 6 0.47 7.21 15.97
C VAL A 6 0.11 5.74 15.68
N TRP A 7 0.58 4.78 16.48
CA TRP A 7 0.23 3.37 16.29
C TRP A 7 -1.24 3.10 16.62
N VAL A 8 -1.78 3.83 17.60
CA VAL A 8 -3.22 3.76 17.92
C VAL A 8 -4.04 4.28 16.74
N TYR A 9 -3.66 5.42 16.18
CA TYR A 9 -4.32 5.96 14.99
C TYR A 9 -4.21 5.03 13.80
N TRP A 10 -3.07 4.39 13.61
CA TRP A 10 -2.85 3.43 12.53
C TRP A 10 -3.79 2.21 12.65
N VAL A 11 -3.87 1.60 13.85
CA VAL A 11 -4.79 0.48 14.14
C VAL A 11 -6.24 0.88 13.92
N ILE A 12 -6.65 2.05 14.41
CA ILE A 12 -8.02 2.56 14.24
C ILE A 12 -8.32 2.77 12.75
N SER A 13 -7.41 3.41 12.01
CA SER A 13 -7.57 3.67 10.59
C SER A 13 -7.68 2.39 9.76
N LEU A 14 -6.79 1.41 10.00
CA LEU A 14 -6.89 0.09 9.35
C LEU A 14 -8.21 -0.60 9.66
N THR A 15 -8.66 -0.55 10.91
CA THR A 15 -9.93 -1.14 11.32
C THR A 15 -11.12 -0.51 10.61
N ILE A 16 -11.17 0.84 10.57
CA ILE A 16 -12.24 1.58 9.89
C ILE A 16 -12.26 1.26 8.40
N VAL A 17 -11.10 1.32 7.73
CA VAL A 17 -10.99 1.08 6.29
C VAL A 17 -11.36 -0.36 5.93
N THR A 18 -10.87 -1.34 6.68
CA THR A 18 -11.19 -2.76 6.47
C THR A 18 -12.69 -3.03 6.65
N TYR A 19 -13.28 -2.45 7.69
CA TYR A 19 -14.72 -2.57 7.93
C TYR A 19 -15.55 -1.91 6.82
N ALA A 20 -15.20 -0.67 6.45
CA ALA A 20 -15.88 0.06 5.37
C ALA A 20 -15.78 -0.69 4.03
N SER A 21 -14.60 -1.21 3.69
CA SER A 21 -14.38 -2.02 2.49
C SER A 21 -15.26 -3.27 2.48
N ALA A 22 -15.29 -4.02 3.58
CA ALA A 22 -16.13 -5.21 3.70
C ALA A 22 -17.62 -4.86 3.63
N TYR A 23 -18.04 -3.79 4.29
CA TYR A 23 -19.43 -3.32 4.28
C TYR A 23 -19.89 -2.94 2.88
N ILE A 24 -19.10 -2.15 2.15
CA ILE A 24 -19.42 -1.71 0.78
C ILE A 24 -19.50 -2.93 -0.15
N VAL A 25 -18.52 -3.81 -0.13
CA VAL A 25 -18.50 -5.01 -0.99
C VAL A 25 -19.69 -5.92 -0.71
N LYS A 26 -20.13 -6.02 0.55
CA LYS A 26 -21.22 -6.89 0.95
C LYS A 26 -22.60 -6.33 0.59
N HIS A 27 -22.82 -5.03 0.80
CA HIS A 27 -24.13 -4.41 0.65
C HIS A 27 -24.32 -3.70 -0.69
N TYR A 28 -23.21 -3.29 -1.33
CA TYR A 28 -23.19 -2.52 -2.58
C TYR A 28 -22.22 -3.17 -3.57
N ARG A 29 -22.40 -4.46 -3.84
CA ARG A 29 -21.46 -5.27 -4.62
C ARG A 29 -21.11 -4.67 -5.99
N GLU A 30 -22.06 -4.04 -6.64
CA GLU A 30 -21.86 -3.38 -7.95
C GLU A 30 -20.90 -2.20 -7.85
N HIS A 31 -20.87 -1.51 -6.71
CA HIS A 31 -20.00 -0.35 -6.47
C HIS A 31 -18.70 -0.72 -5.74
N GLY A 32 -18.59 -1.94 -5.26
CA GLY A 32 -17.47 -2.38 -4.42
C GLY A 32 -16.12 -2.28 -5.14
N PHE A 33 -16.04 -2.64 -6.43
CA PHE A 33 -14.82 -2.49 -7.22
C PHE A 33 -14.40 -1.02 -7.34
N ALA A 34 -15.33 -0.13 -7.66
CA ALA A 34 -15.07 1.30 -7.78
C ALA A 34 -14.60 1.90 -6.45
N ALA A 35 -15.25 1.53 -5.34
CA ALA A 35 -14.89 2.02 -4.01
C ALA A 35 -13.50 1.55 -3.57
N LEU A 36 -13.18 0.26 -3.73
CA LEU A 36 -11.85 -0.26 -3.40
C LEU A 36 -10.75 0.35 -4.30
N THR A 37 -11.04 0.56 -5.59
CA THR A 37 -10.12 1.24 -6.49
C THR A 37 -9.90 2.70 -6.07
N ALA A 38 -10.95 3.41 -5.64
CA ALA A 38 -10.82 4.77 -5.12
C ALA A 38 -9.96 4.81 -3.84
N PHE A 39 -10.14 3.87 -2.91
CA PHE A 39 -9.28 3.77 -1.73
C PHE A 39 -7.82 3.49 -2.11
N TYR A 40 -7.59 2.55 -3.02
CA TYR A 40 -6.26 2.23 -3.53
C TYR A 40 -5.58 3.44 -4.17
N THR A 41 -6.28 4.20 -4.99
CA THR A 41 -5.74 5.40 -5.66
C THR A 41 -5.39 6.51 -4.68
N ILE A 42 -6.24 6.76 -3.67
CA ILE A 42 -5.96 7.81 -2.68
C ILE A 42 -4.78 7.42 -1.76
N TYR A 43 -4.64 6.13 -1.41
CA TYR A 43 -3.49 5.68 -0.62
C TYR A 43 -2.18 5.88 -1.37
N LEU A 44 -2.15 5.55 -2.66
CA LEU A 44 -0.98 5.79 -3.50
C LEU A 44 -0.66 7.28 -3.64
N GLY A 45 -1.67 8.13 -3.85
CA GLY A 45 -1.48 9.59 -3.89
C GLY A 45 -0.95 10.15 -2.57
N ALA A 46 -1.52 9.71 -1.46
CA ALA A 46 -1.04 10.08 -0.13
C ALA A 46 0.40 9.61 0.12
N ALA A 47 0.72 8.35 -0.24
CA ALA A 47 2.06 7.81 -0.08
C ALA A 47 3.09 8.61 -0.89
N GLN A 48 2.77 9.05 -2.10
CA GLN A 48 3.66 9.85 -2.94
C GLN A 48 3.99 11.22 -2.30
N ILE A 49 3.01 11.88 -1.70
CA ILE A 49 3.22 13.15 -1.00
C ILE A 49 4.00 12.93 0.31
N LEU A 50 3.61 11.93 1.09
CA LEU A 50 4.21 11.63 2.39
C LEU A 50 5.62 11.06 2.31
N ALA A 51 6.02 10.48 1.16
CA ALA A 51 7.37 9.97 0.95
C ALA A 51 8.45 11.05 1.05
N SER A 52 8.11 12.31 0.82
CA SER A 52 9.04 13.45 0.97
C SER A 52 9.50 13.66 2.42
N ARG A 53 8.78 13.11 3.42
CA ARG A 53 9.12 13.22 4.83
C ARG A 53 9.81 11.95 5.32
N ALA A 54 11.08 12.06 5.75
CA ALA A 54 11.75 11.00 6.50
C ALA A 54 11.32 11.03 7.98
N VAL A 55 11.03 9.87 8.54
CA VAL A 55 10.59 9.70 9.94
C VAL A 55 11.42 8.64 10.64
N ILE A 56 11.44 8.70 11.97
CA ILE A 56 12.08 7.70 12.83
C ILE A 56 11.03 6.66 13.22
N PHE A 57 11.31 5.40 12.94
CA PHE A 57 10.56 4.27 13.47
C PHE A 57 11.31 3.70 14.67
N ASP A 58 10.72 3.80 15.84
CA ASP A 58 11.28 3.28 17.08
C ASP A 58 10.52 2.02 17.50
N LEU A 59 11.23 0.89 17.48
CA LEU A 59 10.71 -0.40 17.94
C LEU A 59 11.09 -0.67 19.43
N GLY A 60 11.69 0.31 20.10
CA GLY A 60 12.14 0.18 21.48
C GLY A 60 13.53 -0.44 21.65
N PHE A 61 13.90 -1.38 20.80
CA PHE A 61 15.22 -2.03 20.77
C PHE A 61 16.06 -1.62 19.55
N TYR A 62 15.44 -1.06 18.53
CA TYR A 62 16.10 -0.62 17.30
C TYR A 62 15.35 0.56 16.68
N GLN A 63 16.07 1.58 16.26
CA GLN A 63 15.56 2.73 15.52
C GLN A 63 16.02 2.68 14.08
N PHE A 64 15.11 2.90 13.14
CA PHE A 64 15.44 3.02 11.73
C PHE A 64 14.74 4.22 11.12
N TYR A 65 15.33 4.71 10.04
CA TYR A 65 14.85 5.87 9.31
C TYR A 65 14.22 5.41 8.01
N ALA A 66 12.99 5.83 7.75
CA ALA A 66 12.32 5.53 6.50
C ALA A 66 11.40 6.69 6.07
N PRO A 67 11.02 6.76 4.79
CA PRO A 67 9.98 7.68 4.35
C PRO A 67 8.66 7.44 5.08
N ALA A 68 7.93 8.50 5.45
CA ALA A 68 6.66 8.38 6.16
C ALA A 68 5.61 7.56 5.37
N ALA A 69 5.75 7.47 4.06
CA ALA A 69 4.94 6.63 3.19
C ALA A 69 4.92 5.14 3.60
N VAL A 70 5.94 4.64 4.30
CA VAL A 70 5.97 3.26 4.81
C VAL A 70 4.75 2.93 5.67
N PHE A 71 4.20 3.92 6.38
CA PHE A 71 2.97 3.77 7.16
C PHE A 71 1.72 3.51 6.31
N ILE A 72 1.75 3.94 5.03
CA ILE A 72 0.61 3.83 4.11
C ILE A 72 0.69 2.54 3.28
N TYR A 73 1.87 1.93 3.12
CA TYR A 73 2.03 0.72 2.31
C TYR A 73 1.07 -0.43 2.66
N PRO A 74 0.80 -0.75 3.94
CA PRO A 74 -0.17 -1.79 4.29
C PRO A 74 -1.57 -1.52 3.75
N PHE A 75 -2.01 -0.27 3.74
CA PHE A 75 -3.30 0.11 3.17
C PHE A 75 -3.33 -0.12 1.65
N ILE A 76 -2.19 0.12 0.97
CA ILE A 76 -2.05 -0.10 -0.46
C ILE A 76 -2.09 -1.60 -0.78
N ALA A 77 -1.28 -2.40 -0.08
CA ALA A 77 -1.21 -3.84 -0.25
C ALA A 77 -2.57 -4.50 0.04
N GLN A 78 -3.20 -4.16 1.16
CA GLN A 78 -4.53 -4.68 1.49
C GLN A 78 -5.59 -4.30 0.46
N ALA A 79 -5.60 -3.09 -0.05
CA ALA A 79 -6.61 -2.66 -1.01
C ALA A 79 -6.54 -3.49 -2.30
N ILE A 80 -5.34 -3.74 -2.84
CA ILE A 80 -5.17 -4.56 -4.03
C ILE A 80 -5.47 -6.04 -3.77
N ASP A 81 -5.13 -6.55 -2.58
CA ASP A 81 -5.46 -7.90 -2.15
C ASP A 81 -6.99 -8.09 -2.01
N MET A 82 -7.69 -7.12 -1.43
CA MET A 82 -9.15 -7.11 -1.32
C MET A 82 -9.82 -7.12 -2.70
N ILE A 83 -9.31 -6.35 -3.66
CA ILE A 83 -9.79 -6.35 -5.04
C ILE A 83 -9.53 -7.72 -5.68
N ASN A 84 -8.33 -8.26 -5.54
CA ASN A 84 -7.94 -9.54 -6.12
C ASN A 84 -8.75 -10.71 -5.52
N GLU A 85 -9.02 -10.66 -4.21
CA GLU A 85 -9.82 -11.68 -3.51
C GLU A 85 -11.26 -11.75 -4.03
N VAL A 86 -11.91 -10.59 -4.23
CA VAL A 86 -13.34 -10.51 -4.55
C VAL A 86 -13.60 -10.52 -6.05
N TYR A 87 -12.84 -9.74 -6.82
CA TYR A 87 -13.08 -9.48 -8.24
C TYR A 87 -12.07 -10.19 -9.16
N GLY A 88 -11.03 -10.79 -8.59
CA GLY A 88 -10.01 -11.55 -9.29
C GLY A 88 -8.93 -10.69 -9.95
N ARG A 89 -7.91 -11.39 -10.51
CA ARG A 89 -6.67 -10.81 -11.03
C ARG A 89 -6.88 -9.75 -12.12
N LYS A 90 -7.83 -9.96 -13.02
CA LYS A 90 -8.10 -9.00 -14.12
C LYS A 90 -8.55 -7.65 -13.58
N SER A 91 -9.41 -7.66 -12.56
CA SER A 91 -9.87 -6.45 -11.88
C SER A 91 -8.76 -5.78 -11.07
N ALA A 92 -7.91 -6.56 -10.38
CA ALA A 92 -6.73 -6.03 -9.71
C ALA A 92 -5.78 -5.33 -10.70
N HIS A 93 -5.51 -5.95 -11.85
CA HIS A 93 -4.69 -5.33 -12.91
C HIS A 93 -5.32 -4.02 -13.43
N MET A 94 -6.64 -3.99 -13.62
CA MET A 94 -7.35 -2.77 -14.03
C MET A 94 -7.24 -1.67 -12.96
N ALA A 95 -7.40 -2.02 -11.68
CA ALA A 95 -7.22 -1.06 -10.57
C ALA A 95 -5.80 -0.48 -10.53
N ILE A 96 -4.77 -1.30 -10.80
CA ILE A 96 -3.37 -0.85 -10.91
C ILE A 96 -3.22 0.18 -12.05
N ILE A 97 -3.79 -0.09 -13.22
CA ILE A 97 -3.73 0.83 -14.37
C ILE A 97 -4.46 2.15 -14.03
N ILE A 98 -5.67 2.08 -13.45
CA ILE A 98 -6.42 3.27 -13.03
C ILE A 98 -5.60 4.08 -12.04
N ALA A 99 -5.03 3.43 -11.03
CA ALA A 99 -4.22 4.08 -10.04
C ALA A 99 -2.98 4.75 -10.66
N PHE A 100 -2.30 4.08 -11.59
CA PHE A 100 -1.16 4.66 -12.30
C PHE A 100 -1.55 5.92 -13.06
N VAL A 101 -2.63 5.89 -13.83
CA VAL A 101 -3.13 7.07 -14.56
C VAL A 101 -3.48 8.20 -13.61
N THR A 102 -4.13 7.90 -12.48
CA THR A 102 -4.45 8.93 -11.47
C THR A 102 -3.20 9.52 -10.82
N GLN A 103 -2.11 8.75 -10.64
CA GLN A 103 -0.84 9.28 -10.17
C GLN A 103 -0.18 10.22 -11.21
N VAL A 104 -0.24 9.88 -12.50
CA VAL A 104 0.22 10.77 -13.58
C VAL A 104 -0.55 12.10 -13.55
N LEU A 105 -1.88 12.03 -13.41
CA LEU A 105 -2.71 13.24 -13.30
C LEU A 105 -2.37 14.05 -12.04
N LEU A 106 -2.18 13.42 -10.89
CA LEU A 106 -1.80 14.10 -9.65
C LEU A 106 -0.49 14.89 -9.82
N VAL A 107 0.54 14.25 -10.37
CA VAL A 107 1.84 14.91 -10.61
C VAL A 107 1.71 16.04 -11.63
N THR A 108 0.90 15.86 -12.66
CA THR A 108 0.64 16.90 -13.66
C THR A 108 -0.04 18.12 -13.02
N PHE A 109 -1.06 17.90 -12.15
CA PHE A 109 -1.71 19.00 -11.43
C PHE A 109 -0.77 19.71 -10.46
N ILE A 110 0.08 18.97 -9.75
CA ILE A 110 1.11 19.57 -8.89
C ILE A 110 2.08 20.42 -9.73
N ALA A 111 2.55 19.92 -10.88
CA ALA A 111 3.43 20.67 -11.76
C ALA A 111 2.76 21.94 -12.33
N MET A 112 1.50 21.84 -12.71
CA MET A 112 0.71 23.01 -13.16
C MET A 112 0.61 24.06 -12.06
N VAL A 113 0.27 23.67 -10.85
CA VAL A 113 0.16 24.60 -9.71
C VAL A 113 1.51 25.22 -9.38
N ASN A 114 2.60 24.44 -9.41
CA ASN A 114 3.95 24.93 -9.16
C ASN A 114 4.45 25.93 -10.24
N SER A 115 3.84 25.95 -11.41
CA SER A 115 4.16 26.92 -12.46
C SER A 115 3.50 28.29 -12.28
N LEU A 116 2.53 28.38 -11.33
CA LEU A 116 1.89 29.65 -11.02
C LEU A 116 2.77 30.49 -10.10
N SER A 117 2.79 31.82 -10.32
CA SER A 117 3.50 32.72 -9.41
C SER A 117 2.80 32.76 -8.06
N PRO A 118 3.53 32.65 -6.94
CA PRO A 118 2.92 32.72 -5.62
C PRO A 118 2.34 34.11 -5.34
N ALA A 119 1.31 34.17 -4.50
CA ALA A 119 0.77 35.44 -4.05
C ALA A 119 1.82 36.18 -3.19
N PRO A 120 1.92 37.55 -3.29
CA PRO A 120 2.95 38.30 -2.56
C PRO A 120 2.95 38.12 -1.04
N PHE A 121 1.82 37.69 -0.49
CA PHE A 121 1.63 37.44 0.95
C PHE A 121 1.69 35.96 1.32
N PHE A 122 2.08 35.05 0.42
CA PHE A 122 2.22 33.62 0.72
C PHE A 122 3.63 33.33 1.28
N PRO A 123 3.78 33.05 2.60
CA PRO A 123 5.11 32.97 3.20
C PRO A 123 5.78 31.61 3.09
N TYR A 124 5.10 30.60 2.48
CA TYR A 124 5.53 29.20 2.52
C TYR A 124 6.01 28.68 1.15
N GLU A 125 6.28 29.55 0.19
CA GLU A 125 6.65 29.15 -1.18
C GLU A 125 7.86 28.21 -1.20
N GLU A 126 8.91 28.51 -0.45
CA GLU A 126 10.10 27.66 -0.39
C GLU A 126 9.78 26.25 0.17
N ALA A 127 8.96 26.18 1.22
CA ALA A 127 8.53 24.91 1.78
C ALA A 127 7.62 24.13 0.82
N TRP A 128 6.75 24.82 0.11
CA TRP A 128 5.89 24.28 -0.93
C TRP A 128 6.70 23.64 -2.05
N GLN A 129 7.65 24.39 -2.62
CA GLN A 129 8.51 23.92 -3.70
C GLN A 129 9.39 22.74 -3.27
N ARG A 130 9.87 22.72 -2.03
CA ARG A 130 10.63 21.59 -1.47
C ARG A 130 9.78 20.34 -1.32
N LEU A 131 8.51 20.47 -0.90
CA LEU A 131 7.61 19.33 -0.69
C LEU A 131 7.10 18.74 -2.01
N PHE A 132 6.73 19.61 -2.95
CA PHE A 132 6.07 19.20 -4.19
C PHE A 132 6.99 19.24 -5.42
N GLY A 133 8.19 19.80 -5.28
CA GLY A 133 9.23 19.80 -6.31
C GLY A 133 9.95 18.46 -6.35
N LEU A 134 9.25 17.42 -6.81
CA LEU A 134 9.83 16.09 -6.97
C LEU A 134 10.83 16.06 -8.12
N SER A 135 12.01 15.49 -7.90
CA SER A 135 12.93 15.25 -9.01
C SER A 135 12.30 14.26 -10.01
N ILE A 136 12.47 14.51 -11.30
CA ILE A 136 11.95 13.63 -12.38
C ILE A 136 12.44 12.19 -12.17
N ARG A 137 13.68 12.01 -11.72
CA ARG A 137 14.28 10.70 -11.47
C ARG A 137 13.57 9.94 -10.35
N ILE A 138 13.26 10.60 -9.22
CA ILE A 138 12.55 9.97 -8.09
C ILE A 138 11.14 9.58 -8.51
N THR A 139 10.44 10.46 -9.22
CA THR A 139 9.09 10.18 -9.73
C THR A 139 9.10 9.02 -10.71
N GLY A 140 10.01 9.02 -11.68
CA GLY A 140 10.14 7.92 -12.65
C GLY A 140 10.51 6.59 -11.98
N ALA A 141 11.40 6.61 -10.99
CA ALA A 141 11.76 5.43 -10.20
C ALA A 141 10.56 4.87 -9.43
N SER A 142 9.77 5.75 -8.81
CA SER A 142 8.55 5.38 -8.10
C SER A 142 7.51 4.73 -9.03
N TRP A 143 7.29 5.32 -10.21
CA TRP A 143 6.35 4.75 -11.19
C TRP A 143 6.82 3.40 -11.75
N ALA A 144 8.12 3.27 -12.06
CA ALA A 144 8.66 2.01 -12.54
C ALA A 144 8.53 0.90 -11.48
N ALA A 145 8.92 1.18 -10.24
CA ALA A 145 8.75 0.25 -9.12
C ALA A 145 7.28 -0.12 -8.93
N PHE A 146 6.40 0.88 -8.86
CA PHE A 146 4.96 0.67 -8.71
C PHE A 146 4.36 -0.24 -9.78
N LEU A 147 4.63 0.04 -11.07
CA LEU A 147 4.06 -0.76 -12.17
C LEU A 147 4.57 -2.21 -12.17
N ILE A 148 5.84 -2.41 -11.88
CA ILE A 148 6.44 -3.75 -11.86
C ILE A 148 5.92 -4.54 -10.65
N CYS A 149 6.03 -3.95 -9.45
CA CYS A 149 5.76 -4.63 -8.20
C CYS A 149 4.27 -4.90 -8.01
N SER A 150 3.39 -3.92 -8.23
CA SER A 150 1.95 -4.11 -8.06
C SER A 150 1.37 -5.16 -9.02
N ASN A 151 1.89 -5.28 -10.25
CA ASN A 151 1.46 -6.34 -11.17
C ASN A 151 2.01 -7.71 -10.75
N LEU A 152 3.22 -7.75 -10.21
CA LEU A 152 3.82 -8.97 -9.71
C LEU A 152 3.11 -9.46 -8.45
N ASP A 153 2.78 -8.56 -7.52
CA ASP A 153 1.99 -8.86 -6.33
C ASP A 153 0.64 -9.48 -6.69
N ALA A 154 -0.15 -8.83 -7.54
CA ALA A 154 -1.42 -9.36 -8.02
C ALA A 154 -1.27 -10.74 -8.71
N TYR A 155 -0.15 -11.00 -9.39
CA TYR A 155 0.15 -12.30 -9.98
C TYR A 155 0.49 -13.35 -8.92
N VAL A 156 1.41 -13.04 -8.00
CA VAL A 156 1.86 -13.93 -6.92
C VAL A 156 0.69 -14.29 -6.01
N PHE A 157 -0.06 -13.30 -5.57
CA PHE A 157 -1.26 -13.49 -4.74
C PHE A 157 -2.27 -14.43 -5.42
N SER A 158 -2.59 -14.20 -6.70
CA SER A 158 -3.51 -15.07 -7.45
C SER A 158 -2.98 -16.50 -7.60
N LYS A 159 -1.67 -16.68 -7.79
CA LYS A 159 -1.05 -18.01 -7.87
C LYS A 159 -1.10 -18.74 -6.52
N LEU A 160 -0.73 -18.06 -5.45
CA LEU A 160 -0.79 -18.60 -4.10
C LEU A 160 -2.23 -18.94 -3.68
N LYS A 161 -3.19 -18.08 -4.03
CA LYS A 161 -4.61 -18.36 -3.83
C LYS A 161 -5.04 -19.66 -4.51
N LYS A 162 -4.69 -19.87 -5.79
CA LYS A 162 -5.01 -21.11 -6.52
C LYS A 162 -4.33 -22.34 -5.91
N LEU A 163 -3.09 -22.20 -5.43
CA LEU A 163 -2.33 -23.29 -4.84
C LEU A 163 -2.92 -23.73 -3.48
N PHE A 164 -3.35 -22.78 -2.66
CA PHE A 164 -3.79 -23.06 -1.30
C PHE A 164 -5.31 -23.19 -1.14
N ILE A 165 -6.13 -22.86 -2.15
CA ILE A 165 -7.58 -22.81 -2.04
C ILE A 165 -8.18 -24.16 -1.56
N HIS A 166 -7.68 -25.29 -2.03
CA HIS A 166 -8.14 -26.61 -1.58
C HIS A 166 -7.82 -26.85 -0.10
N LYS A 167 -6.60 -26.46 0.33
CA LYS A 167 -6.16 -26.59 1.72
C LYS A 167 -6.92 -25.60 2.62
N GLU A 168 -7.12 -24.36 2.16
CA GLU A 168 -7.95 -23.37 2.84
C GLU A 168 -9.38 -23.93 3.11
N ASN A 169 -10.00 -24.51 2.08
CA ASN A 169 -11.38 -25.01 2.15
C ASN A 169 -11.51 -26.33 2.93
N SER A 170 -10.47 -27.18 2.93
CA SER A 170 -10.47 -28.45 3.67
C SER A 170 -10.36 -28.24 5.18
N MET A 171 -9.73 -27.18 5.60
CA MET A 171 -9.55 -26.83 7.00
C MET A 171 -10.81 -26.20 7.60
N LYS A 172 -11.95 -26.65 7.59
CA LYS A 172 -13.25 -26.17 8.14
C LYS A 172 -13.14 -25.30 9.44
N ILE A 173 -12.09 -24.48 9.55
CA ILE A 173 -11.81 -23.56 10.65
C ILE A 173 -12.17 -22.13 10.28
N ASP A 174 -12.26 -21.27 11.27
CA ASP A 174 -12.50 -19.83 11.05
C ASP A 174 -11.40 -19.26 10.12
N PRO A 175 -11.76 -18.51 9.07
CA PRO A 175 -10.78 -17.91 8.16
C PRO A 175 -9.68 -17.10 8.85
N THR A 176 -9.98 -16.50 10.02
CA THR A 176 -8.98 -15.76 10.81
C THR A 176 -7.89 -16.65 11.42
N LEU A 177 -8.14 -17.94 11.54
CA LEU A 177 -7.20 -18.92 12.10
C LEU A 177 -6.58 -19.81 11.01
N ASN A 178 -6.92 -19.60 9.74
CA ASN A 178 -6.44 -20.43 8.66
C ASN A 178 -5.01 -20.02 8.24
N PRO A 179 -4.00 -20.87 8.49
CA PRO A 179 -2.59 -20.53 8.25
C PRO A 179 -2.27 -20.32 6.76
N PHE A 180 -3.03 -20.93 5.86
CA PHE A 180 -2.80 -20.77 4.42
C PHE A 180 -3.24 -19.41 3.90
N ILE A 181 -4.25 -18.79 4.53
CA ILE A 181 -4.66 -17.42 4.22
C ILE A 181 -3.57 -16.44 4.65
N TRP A 182 -3.06 -16.61 5.87
CA TRP A 182 -1.95 -15.81 6.38
C TRP A 182 -0.69 -15.96 5.52
N LEU A 183 -0.33 -17.22 5.20
CA LEU A 183 0.87 -17.51 4.44
C LEU A 183 0.85 -16.85 3.05
N ARG A 184 -0.27 -16.96 2.31
CA ARG A 184 -0.32 -16.39 0.97
C ARG A 184 -0.29 -14.87 0.96
N SER A 185 -0.94 -14.21 1.92
CA SER A 185 -0.88 -12.75 2.04
C SER A 185 0.53 -12.31 2.42
N SER A 186 1.08 -12.86 3.51
CA SER A 186 2.44 -12.48 3.96
C SER A 186 3.53 -12.73 2.92
N VAL A 187 3.45 -13.83 2.16
CA VAL A 187 4.46 -14.13 1.12
C VAL A 187 4.33 -13.18 -0.06
N SER A 188 3.09 -12.89 -0.51
CA SER A 188 2.85 -11.93 -1.59
C SER A 188 3.39 -10.55 -1.23
N ASP A 189 3.00 -10.05 -0.06
CA ASP A 189 3.42 -8.74 0.44
C ASP A 189 4.94 -8.65 0.61
N ALA A 190 5.56 -9.69 1.20
CA ALA A 190 7.02 -9.70 1.39
C ALA A 190 7.80 -9.64 0.08
N ILE A 191 7.32 -10.33 -0.95
CA ILE A 191 7.93 -10.29 -2.29
C ILE A 191 7.77 -8.90 -2.90
N ASP A 192 6.56 -8.35 -2.88
CA ASP A 192 6.25 -7.03 -3.42
C ASP A 192 7.09 -5.93 -2.75
N LEU A 193 7.03 -5.84 -1.43
CA LEU A 193 7.72 -4.82 -0.65
C LEU A 193 9.25 -4.91 -0.77
N THR A 194 9.79 -6.12 -0.90
CA THR A 194 11.23 -6.32 -1.11
C THR A 194 11.65 -5.85 -2.49
N LEU A 195 10.94 -6.24 -3.54
CA LEU A 195 11.25 -5.86 -4.92
C LEU A 195 11.04 -4.37 -5.16
N ASP A 196 9.95 -3.80 -4.64
CA ASP A 196 9.71 -2.37 -4.68
C ASP A 196 10.88 -1.59 -4.05
N SER A 197 11.36 -2.02 -2.89
CA SER A 197 12.51 -1.38 -2.24
C SER A 197 13.78 -1.45 -3.07
N ILE A 198 14.08 -2.60 -3.67
CA ILE A 198 15.25 -2.79 -4.52
C ILE A 198 15.16 -1.90 -5.77
N ILE A 199 14.04 -1.97 -6.48
CA ILE A 199 13.85 -1.24 -7.75
C ILE A 199 13.83 0.27 -7.50
N PHE A 200 13.01 0.72 -6.57
CA PHE A 200 12.86 2.14 -6.27
C PHE A 200 14.18 2.77 -5.82
N VAL A 201 14.81 2.21 -4.78
CA VAL A 201 16.05 2.79 -4.22
C VAL A 201 17.18 2.76 -5.25
N THR A 202 17.30 1.69 -6.01
CA THR A 202 18.33 1.59 -7.05
C THR A 202 18.11 2.64 -8.13
N LEU A 203 16.92 2.76 -8.68
CA LEU A 203 16.62 3.72 -9.74
C LEU A 203 16.70 5.16 -9.25
N ALA A 204 16.23 5.44 -8.03
CA ALA A 204 16.21 6.80 -7.48
C ALA A 204 17.59 7.29 -7.04
N PHE A 205 18.39 6.44 -6.40
CA PHE A 205 19.56 6.88 -5.62
C PHE A 205 20.90 6.31 -6.08
N TYR A 206 20.93 5.37 -7.05
CA TYR A 206 22.19 4.84 -7.56
C TYR A 206 23.11 5.94 -8.09
N GLY A 207 24.37 5.96 -7.63
CA GLY A 207 25.37 6.98 -7.95
C GLY A 207 25.22 8.29 -7.17
N VAL A 208 24.21 8.44 -6.30
CA VAL A 208 23.99 9.64 -5.48
C VAL A 208 24.19 9.34 -3.99
N MET A 209 23.72 8.18 -3.54
CA MET A 209 23.80 7.72 -2.15
C MET A 209 24.16 6.24 -2.07
N PRO A 210 24.66 5.75 -0.90
CA PRO A 210 24.88 4.32 -0.68
C PRO A 210 23.55 3.57 -0.72
N VAL A 211 23.27 2.88 -1.84
CA VAL A 211 21.94 2.24 -2.05
C VAL A 211 21.71 1.03 -1.14
N VAL A 212 22.75 0.26 -0.81
CA VAL A 212 22.60 -0.99 -0.03
C VAL A 212 22.02 -0.76 1.37
N PRO A 213 22.54 0.18 2.20
CA PRO A 213 21.93 0.49 3.49
C PRO A 213 20.50 1.00 3.40
N LEU A 214 20.19 1.80 2.37
CA LEU A 214 18.84 2.30 2.13
C LEU A 214 17.88 1.19 1.72
N ILE A 215 18.29 0.26 0.85
CA ILE A 215 17.51 -0.91 0.46
C ILE A 215 17.20 -1.77 1.70
N ILE A 216 18.22 -2.11 2.50
CA ILE A 216 18.03 -2.95 3.70
C ILE A 216 17.07 -2.27 4.68
N GLY A 217 17.27 -0.99 4.98
CA GLY A 217 16.40 -0.24 5.88
C GLY A 217 14.96 -0.19 5.40
N GLN A 218 14.73 0.01 4.12
CA GLN A 218 13.40 0.07 3.54
C GLN A 218 12.73 -1.31 3.48
N ILE A 219 13.48 -2.38 3.14
CA ILE A 219 12.97 -3.76 3.16
C ILE A 219 12.52 -4.12 4.57
N VAL A 220 13.38 -3.91 5.58
CA VAL A 220 13.05 -4.26 6.98
C VAL A 220 11.81 -3.50 7.44
N SER A 221 11.78 -2.18 7.26
CA SER A 221 10.67 -1.36 7.74
C SER A 221 9.35 -1.72 7.05
N LYS A 222 9.34 -1.88 5.73
CA LYS A 222 8.13 -2.22 4.99
C LYS A 222 7.61 -3.61 5.35
N ASN A 223 8.48 -4.61 5.40
CA ASN A 223 8.06 -5.99 5.71
C ASN A 223 7.55 -6.13 7.15
N VAL A 224 8.19 -5.48 8.13
CA VAL A 224 7.70 -5.50 9.52
C VAL A 224 6.30 -4.89 9.61
N ILE A 225 6.09 -3.72 9.00
CA ILE A 225 4.79 -3.05 9.03
C ILE A 225 3.77 -3.82 8.20
N GLY A 226 4.15 -4.36 7.03
CA GLY A 226 3.28 -5.19 6.18
C GLY A 226 2.90 -6.52 6.83
N PHE A 227 3.76 -7.10 7.68
CA PHE A 227 3.38 -8.29 8.46
C PHE A 227 2.35 -7.96 9.54
N LEU A 228 2.45 -6.79 10.15
CA LEU A 228 1.55 -6.37 11.22
C LEU A 228 0.11 -6.13 10.74
N ASP A 229 -0.15 -5.92 9.46
CA ASP A 229 -1.48 -5.64 8.92
C ASP A 229 -2.29 -6.89 8.50
N ASN A 230 -1.64 -8.04 8.36
CA ASN A 230 -2.27 -9.30 7.96
C ASN A 230 -3.57 -9.67 8.73
N PRO A 231 -3.68 -9.44 10.07
CA PRO A 231 -4.91 -9.69 10.81
C PRO A 231 -6.15 -9.03 10.19
N TRP A 232 -6.00 -7.83 9.64
CA TRP A 232 -7.12 -7.10 9.04
C TRP A 232 -7.58 -7.70 7.72
N PHE A 233 -6.66 -8.18 6.87
CA PHE A 233 -7.02 -8.91 5.65
C PHE A 233 -7.78 -10.20 5.96
N VAL A 234 -7.30 -10.98 6.94
CA VAL A 234 -7.98 -12.20 7.37
C VAL A 234 -9.36 -11.88 7.95
N TRP A 235 -9.50 -10.81 8.72
CA TRP A 235 -10.79 -10.34 9.24
C TRP A 235 -11.73 -9.88 8.11
N TYR A 236 -11.25 -9.19 7.09
CA TYR A 236 -12.00 -8.84 5.88
C TYR A 236 -12.62 -10.10 5.25
N LYS A 237 -11.81 -11.13 5.00
CA LYS A 237 -12.28 -12.40 4.44
C LYS A 237 -13.36 -13.05 5.30
N ARG A 238 -13.21 -13.01 6.61
CA ARG A 238 -14.23 -13.52 7.58
C ARG A 238 -15.55 -12.77 7.49
N MET A 239 -15.51 -11.44 7.37
CA MET A 239 -16.73 -10.63 7.25
C MET A 239 -17.50 -10.96 5.96
N LEU A 240 -16.80 -11.20 4.86
CA LEU A 240 -17.42 -11.60 3.60
C LEU A 240 -18.02 -13.01 3.69
N ALA A 241 -17.31 -13.98 4.29
CA ALA A 241 -17.78 -15.36 4.44
C ALA A 241 -19.07 -15.46 5.28
N LYS A 242 -19.21 -14.66 6.33
CA LYS A 242 -20.43 -14.63 7.16
C LYS A 242 -21.67 -14.06 6.44
N GLY A 243 -21.48 -13.41 5.30
CA GLY A 243 -22.57 -12.85 4.49
C GLY A 243 -23.13 -13.79 3.41
N GLY A 244 -22.38 -14.84 3.04
CA GLY A 244 -22.73 -15.76 1.96
C GLY A 244 -23.77 -16.84 2.32
N LYS A 245 -24.33 -16.82 3.52
CA LYS A 245 -25.41 -17.77 3.94
C LYS A 245 -26.82 -17.21 3.80
N LYS A 246 -26.99 -16.05 3.16
CA LYS A 246 -28.33 -15.47 2.88
C LYS A 246 -28.36 -14.96 1.44
N ALA A 247 -28.42 -15.86 0.48
CA ALA A 247 -28.98 -15.65 -0.86
C ALA A 247 -29.36 -17.01 -1.43
#